data_866bf60e3e943dc33b6db098a484cc3c
#
_entry.id   866bf60e3e943dc33b6db098a484cc3c
#
_cell.length_a   1.000
_cell.length_b   1.000
_cell.length_c   1.000
_cell.angle_alpha   90.00
_cell.angle_beta   90.00
_cell.angle_gamma   90.00
#
_symmetry.space_group_name_H-M   'P 1'
#
loop_
_entity.id
_entity.type
_entity.pdbx_description
1 polymer ?
#
loop_
_entity_poly.entity_id
_entity_poly.type
_entity_poly.pdbx_seq_one_letter_code
_entity_poly.pdbx_strand_id
1 'polypeptide(L)'
;MRHFTEEEIEFIKKNLENEIPKDRFCRQILKVDSRIFRRMCEEVGINYPTFYRRKIHRNPFADLSNPDVMYWLGWLATDGYISQKEARVTLDLSIRDIDVIEKFQQFVSPKLTIHHSIHHKKFEMVFVSFRNKEIANYLYELGFKENKTFSFVPNFKITWDYIRGVFEGDGYLRRNEVNITGASKLHIEAICNFVKSYGIHCTIKTKTTPCGTIMYNFEISQREEINQFLDNIYKDANTFMNRKYYNARAIRNGSWKDPKFGELASRIPSQASSEEGVTTL
;
A
#
# COMPACT_ATOMS: atom_id res chain seq x y z
N MET A 1 34.65 1.39 -36.28
CA MET A 1 33.37 1.38 -35.55
C MET A 1 33.21 -0.03 -35.01
N ARG A 2 32.83 -0.25 -33.71
CA ARG A 2 32.67 -1.61 -33.15
C ARG A 2 31.34 -2.19 -33.62
N HIS A 3 31.37 -3.41 -34.17
CA HIS A 3 30.23 -4.25 -34.50
C HIS A 3 30.22 -5.46 -33.58
N PHE A 4 29.08 -6.12 -33.45
CA PHE A 4 29.03 -7.38 -32.74
C PHE A 4 29.71 -8.49 -33.51
N THR A 5 30.42 -9.39 -32.82
CA THR A 5 30.83 -10.66 -33.39
C THR A 5 29.65 -11.61 -33.51
N GLU A 6 29.73 -12.65 -34.30
CA GLU A 6 28.69 -13.68 -34.41
C GLU A 6 28.42 -14.35 -33.04
N GLU A 7 29.48 -14.61 -32.27
CA GLU A 7 29.39 -15.16 -30.92
C GLU A 7 28.65 -14.20 -29.94
N GLU A 8 28.91 -12.88 -30.05
CA GLU A 8 28.19 -11.89 -29.23
C GLU A 8 26.72 -11.82 -29.63
N ILE A 9 26.39 -11.93 -30.91
CA ILE A 9 25.01 -11.94 -31.42
C ILE A 9 24.26 -13.18 -30.87
N GLU A 10 24.87 -14.35 -30.95
CA GLU A 10 24.30 -15.59 -30.47
C GLU A 10 24.11 -15.57 -28.94
N PHE A 11 25.12 -15.07 -28.24
CA PHE A 11 25.05 -14.86 -26.79
C PHE A 11 23.93 -13.89 -26.39
N ILE A 12 23.75 -12.76 -27.15
CA ILE A 12 22.63 -11.82 -26.90
C ILE A 12 21.30 -12.51 -27.13
N LYS A 13 21.12 -13.25 -28.24
CA LYS A 13 19.87 -13.97 -28.52
C LYS A 13 19.55 -14.99 -27.46
N LYS A 14 20.51 -15.80 -27.03
CA LYS A 14 20.35 -16.80 -25.95
C LYS A 14 19.98 -16.17 -24.61
N ASN A 15 20.42 -14.94 -24.34
CA ASN A 15 20.15 -14.25 -23.08
C ASN A 15 18.96 -13.28 -23.14
N LEU A 16 18.31 -13.11 -24.30
CA LEU A 16 17.04 -12.39 -24.38
C LEU A 16 15.96 -13.00 -23.50
N GLU A 17 15.92 -14.31 -23.39
CA GLU A 17 14.98 -15.07 -22.55
C GLU A 17 15.25 -14.88 -21.05
N ASN A 18 16.48 -14.52 -20.66
CA ASN A 18 16.88 -14.33 -19.27
C ASN A 18 16.53 -12.94 -18.72
N GLU A 19 15.85 -12.10 -19.50
CA GLU A 19 15.40 -10.75 -19.12
C GLU A 19 16.47 -9.88 -18.43
N ILE A 20 17.73 -9.98 -18.88
CA ILE A 20 18.84 -9.21 -18.31
C ILE A 20 18.66 -7.72 -18.65
N PRO A 21 18.61 -6.80 -17.65
CA PRO A 21 18.45 -5.39 -17.92
C PRO A 21 19.55 -4.85 -18.83
N LYS A 22 19.16 -4.04 -19.84
CA LYS A 22 20.03 -3.46 -20.84
C LYS A 22 21.31 -2.85 -20.26
N ASP A 23 21.20 -2.01 -19.24
CA ASP A 23 22.36 -1.33 -18.63
C ASP A 23 23.34 -2.31 -18.00
N ARG A 24 22.84 -3.37 -17.36
CA ARG A 24 23.67 -4.43 -16.78
C ARG A 24 24.34 -5.22 -17.90
N PHE A 25 23.60 -5.58 -18.94
CA PHE A 25 24.10 -6.34 -20.06
C PHE A 25 25.21 -5.57 -20.80
N CYS A 26 24.94 -4.30 -21.13
CA CYS A 26 25.90 -3.45 -21.85
C CYS A 26 27.19 -3.21 -21.06
N ARG A 27 27.05 -2.76 -19.79
CA ARG A 27 28.22 -2.29 -19.01
C ARG A 27 28.98 -3.42 -18.33
N GLN A 28 28.28 -4.40 -17.78
CA GLN A 28 28.93 -5.46 -16.98
C GLN A 28 29.35 -6.67 -17.82
N ILE A 29 28.59 -7.01 -18.85
CA ILE A 29 28.83 -8.21 -19.66
C ILE A 29 29.57 -7.85 -20.93
N LEU A 30 29.03 -6.97 -21.78
CA LEU A 30 29.64 -6.60 -23.06
C LEU A 30 30.64 -5.45 -22.98
N LYS A 31 30.68 -4.72 -21.84
CA LYS A 31 31.55 -3.55 -21.60
C LYS A 31 31.43 -2.47 -22.68
N VAL A 32 30.23 -2.22 -23.17
CA VAL A 32 29.90 -1.19 -24.16
C VAL A 32 28.92 -0.16 -23.58
N ASP A 33 28.96 1.07 -24.12
CA ASP A 33 27.96 2.09 -23.78
C ASP A 33 26.58 1.70 -24.32
N SER A 34 25.54 2.07 -23.62
CA SER A 34 24.14 1.69 -23.95
C SER A 34 23.66 2.26 -25.28
N ARG A 35 24.25 3.41 -25.77
CA ARG A 35 23.95 4.00 -27.06
C ARG A 35 24.62 3.20 -28.18
N ILE A 36 25.86 2.81 -27.94
CA ILE A 36 26.63 1.96 -28.90
C ILE A 36 25.91 0.61 -29.02
N PHE A 37 25.52 -0.01 -27.89
CA PHE A 37 24.80 -1.27 -27.89
C PHE A 37 23.46 -1.20 -28.65
N ARG A 38 22.67 -0.11 -28.47
CA ARG A 38 21.41 0.08 -29.20
C ARG A 38 21.65 0.08 -30.70
N ARG A 39 22.63 0.89 -31.20
CA ARG A 39 22.97 0.96 -32.61
C ARG A 39 23.40 -0.41 -33.15
N MET A 40 24.27 -1.12 -32.41
CA MET A 40 24.74 -2.45 -32.83
C MET A 40 23.58 -3.47 -32.90
N CYS A 41 22.59 -3.38 -32.00
CA CYS A 41 21.36 -4.20 -32.05
C CYS A 41 20.51 -3.85 -33.28
N GLU A 42 20.36 -2.57 -33.59
CA GLU A 42 19.64 -2.09 -34.80
C GLU A 42 20.30 -2.59 -36.09
N GLU A 43 21.62 -2.55 -36.15
CA GLU A 43 22.40 -3.04 -37.31
C GLU A 43 22.21 -4.53 -37.60
N VAL A 44 22.00 -5.35 -36.56
CA VAL A 44 21.81 -6.81 -36.68
C VAL A 44 20.35 -7.27 -36.53
N GLY A 45 19.40 -6.32 -36.51
CA GLY A 45 17.97 -6.61 -36.41
C GLY A 45 17.52 -7.20 -35.08
N ILE A 46 18.30 -7.04 -34.03
CA ILE A 46 17.93 -7.47 -32.67
C ILE A 46 17.14 -6.36 -31.98
N ASN A 47 15.85 -6.56 -31.78
CA ASN A 47 15.05 -5.73 -30.87
C ASN A 47 15.33 -6.14 -29.45
N TYR A 48 16.38 -5.57 -28.85
CA TYR A 48 16.67 -5.80 -27.44
C TYR A 48 15.70 -4.97 -26.58
N PRO A 49 14.69 -5.58 -25.98
CA PRO A 49 13.71 -4.85 -25.19
C PRO A 49 14.42 -4.18 -24.01
N THR A 50 13.95 -3.01 -23.63
CA THR A 50 14.35 -2.39 -22.38
C THR A 50 13.77 -3.25 -21.27
N PHE A 51 14.44 -4.30 -20.86
CA PHE A 51 14.10 -5.03 -19.67
C PHE A 51 14.34 -4.11 -18.47
N TYR A 52 13.44 -3.17 -18.26
CA TYR A 52 13.25 -2.74 -16.90
C TYR A 52 12.92 -4.04 -16.17
N ARG A 53 13.65 -4.34 -15.10
CA ARG A 53 13.17 -5.33 -14.13
C ARG A 53 11.80 -4.84 -13.75
N ARG A 54 10.76 -5.30 -14.45
CA ARG A 54 9.39 -5.09 -14.01
C ARG A 54 9.30 -5.89 -12.73
N LYS A 55 9.59 -5.22 -11.61
CA LYS A 55 9.40 -5.80 -10.28
C LYS A 55 7.93 -6.20 -10.10
N ILE A 56 7.07 -5.68 -10.97
CA ILE A 56 5.63 -5.91 -10.99
C ILE A 56 5.23 -6.30 -12.41
N HIS A 57 4.78 -7.53 -12.60
CA HIS A 57 4.43 -8.11 -13.92
C HIS A 57 2.95 -7.96 -14.24
N ARG A 58 2.08 -7.80 -13.24
CA ARG A 58 0.64 -7.60 -13.40
C ARG A 58 0.19 -6.45 -12.49
N ASN A 59 -0.91 -5.80 -12.86
CA ASN A 59 -1.51 -4.82 -11.98
C ASN A 59 -2.13 -5.54 -10.77
N PRO A 60 -1.59 -5.38 -9.54
CA PRO A 60 -2.12 -6.06 -8.36
C PRO A 60 -3.47 -5.52 -7.93
N PHE A 61 -3.88 -4.33 -8.43
CA PHE A 61 -5.12 -3.66 -8.08
C PHE A 61 -6.25 -3.92 -9.09
N ALA A 62 -6.05 -4.77 -10.10
CA ALA A 62 -7.00 -4.91 -11.20
C ALA A 62 -8.33 -5.59 -10.81
N ASP A 63 -8.30 -6.48 -9.82
CA ASP A 63 -9.49 -7.23 -9.39
C ASP A 63 -10.16 -6.57 -8.18
N LEU A 64 -11.13 -5.70 -8.43
CA LEU A 64 -11.89 -5.02 -7.38
C LEU A 64 -12.85 -5.94 -6.59
N SER A 65 -12.99 -7.21 -6.96
CA SER A 65 -13.73 -8.19 -6.17
C SER A 65 -12.87 -8.82 -5.07
N ASN A 66 -11.56 -8.68 -5.16
CA ASN A 66 -10.62 -9.23 -4.18
C ASN A 66 -10.57 -8.36 -2.91
N PRO A 67 -10.85 -8.94 -1.72
CA PRO A 67 -10.79 -8.24 -0.43
C PRO A 67 -9.47 -7.54 -0.14
N ASP A 68 -8.33 -8.16 -0.48
CA ASP A 68 -7.02 -7.57 -0.26
C ASP A 68 -6.78 -6.35 -1.16
N VAL A 69 -7.26 -6.38 -2.40
CA VAL A 69 -7.23 -5.20 -3.29
C VAL A 69 -7.99 -4.04 -2.67
N MET A 70 -9.20 -4.28 -2.21
CA MET A 70 -10.03 -3.25 -1.57
C MET A 70 -9.37 -2.70 -0.32
N TYR A 71 -8.77 -3.55 0.52
CA TYR A 71 -8.02 -3.15 1.70
C TYR A 71 -6.86 -2.20 1.33
N TRP A 72 -6.05 -2.55 0.34
CA TRP A 72 -4.94 -1.71 -0.08
C TRP A 72 -5.37 -0.42 -0.78
N LEU A 73 -6.50 -0.40 -1.48
CA LEU A 73 -7.09 0.85 -1.97
C LEU A 73 -7.50 1.77 -0.81
N GLY A 74 -7.98 1.22 0.30
CA GLY A 74 -8.24 1.97 1.53
C GLY A 74 -6.98 2.64 2.08
N TRP A 75 -5.88 1.91 2.18
CA TRP A 75 -4.57 2.45 2.57
C TRP A 75 -4.03 3.50 1.60
N LEU A 76 -4.19 3.27 0.30
CA LEU A 76 -3.79 4.26 -0.69
C LEU A 76 -4.66 5.53 -0.65
N ALA A 77 -5.89 5.44 -0.17
CA ALA A 77 -6.75 6.61 0.00
C ALA A 77 -6.26 7.54 1.13
N THR A 78 -5.68 6.99 2.19
CA THR A 78 -5.13 7.72 3.35
C THR A 78 -3.67 8.11 3.11
N ASP A 79 -2.76 7.18 3.26
CA ASP A 79 -1.31 7.39 3.30
C ASP A 79 -0.60 7.17 1.96
N GLY A 80 -1.34 6.78 0.91
CA GLY A 80 -0.78 6.57 -0.42
C GLY A 80 -0.45 7.87 -1.15
N TYR A 81 0.69 7.90 -1.84
CA TYR A 81 1.02 8.93 -2.82
C TYR A 81 0.99 8.33 -4.22
N ILE A 82 0.15 8.87 -5.09
CA ILE A 82 0.02 8.47 -6.50
C ILE A 82 0.29 9.68 -7.38
N SER A 83 1.20 9.54 -8.33
CA SER A 83 1.47 10.55 -9.34
C SER A 83 1.44 9.93 -10.74
N GLN A 84 0.48 10.34 -11.54
CA GLN A 84 0.36 9.92 -12.92
C GLN A 84 1.56 10.44 -13.74
N LYS A 85 1.96 11.69 -13.52
CA LYS A 85 3.09 12.34 -14.19
C LYS A 85 4.40 11.60 -13.96
N GLU A 86 4.67 11.17 -12.74
CA GLU A 86 5.87 10.42 -12.38
C GLU A 86 5.71 8.90 -12.57
N ALA A 87 4.51 8.45 -12.91
CA ALA A 87 4.12 7.05 -12.94
C ALA A 87 4.44 6.33 -11.61
N ARG A 88 4.32 7.03 -10.48
CA ARG A 88 4.76 6.59 -9.15
C ARG A 88 3.59 6.27 -8.25
N VAL A 89 3.75 5.19 -7.50
CA VAL A 89 2.89 4.81 -6.36
C VAL A 89 3.80 4.59 -5.17
N THR A 90 3.46 5.19 -4.03
CA THR A 90 4.21 5.08 -2.77
C THR A 90 3.22 4.89 -1.63
N LEU A 91 3.55 4.01 -0.69
CA LEU A 91 2.95 3.96 0.64
C LEU A 91 4.06 4.22 1.65
N ASP A 92 3.89 5.25 2.50
CA ASP A 92 4.90 5.73 3.45
C ASP A 92 4.28 5.84 4.85
N LEU A 93 4.86 5.15 5.82
CA LEU A 93 4.33 5.02 7.18
C LEU A 93 5.42 5.22 8.23
N SER A 94 5.01 5.46 9.47
CA SER A 94 5.93 5.40 10.61
C SER A 94 6.57 4.01 10.75
N ILE A 95 7.83 3.94 11.17
CA ILE A 95 8.56 2.68 11.42
C ILE A 95 7.82 1.72 12.34
N ARG A 96 7.02 2.24 13.29
CA ARG A 96 6.23 1.40 14.20
C ARG A 96 5.14 0.59 13.49
N ASP A 97 4.76 0.97 12.27
CA ASP A 97 3.73 0.32 11.46
C ASP A 97 4.37 -0.44 10.27
N ILE A 98 5.62 -0.87 10.45
CA ILE A 98 6.41 -1.59 9.42
C ILE A 98 5.73 -2.87 8.94
N ASP A 99 4.96 -3.54 9.79
CA ASP A 99 4.21 -4.74 9.42
C ASP A 99 3.23 -4.50 8.25
N VAL A 100 2.67 -3.29 8.15
CA VAL A 100 1.80 -2.89 7.04
C VAL A 100 2.62 -2.73 5.75
N ILE A 101 3.80 -2.09 5.83
CA ILE A 101 4.70 -1.91 4.68
C ILE A 101 5.20 -3.25 4.15
N GLU A 102 5.52 -4.20 5.04
CA GLU A 102 5.93 -5.55 4.66
C GLU A 102 4.80 -6.30 3.94
N LYS A 103 3.57 -6.24 4.47
CA LYS A 103 2.38 -6.83 3.84
C LYS A 103 2.07 -6.16 2.49
N PHE A 104 2.19 -4.83 2.39
CA PHE A 104 2.01 -4.12 1.13
C PHE A 104 3.06 -4.50 0.09
N GLN A 105 4.32 -4.64 0.50
CA GLN A 105 5.39 -5.13 -0.36
C GLN A 105 5.05 -6.52 -0.92
N GLN A 106 4.64 -7.46 -0.06
CA GLN A 106 4.27 -8.81 -0.47
C GLN A 106 3.07 -8.80 -1.44
N PHE A 107 2.07 -7.98 -1.18
CA PHE A 107 0.90 -7.84 -2.05
C PHE A 107 1.26 -7.29 -3.44
N VAL A 108 2.07 -6.23 -3.51
CA VAL A 108 2.44 -5.61 -4.78
C VAL A 108 3.49 -6.45 -5.50
N SER A 109 4.60 -6.74 -4.85
CA SER A 109 5.64 -7.65 -5.32
C SER A 109 6.73 -7.83 -4.25
N PRO A 110 7.07 -9.05 -3.85
CA PRO A 110 8.17 -9.31 -2.90
C PRO A 110 9.56 -8.86 -3.41
N LYS A 111 9.66 -8.52 -4.71
CA LYS A 111 10.90 -7.99 -5.31
C LYS A 111 11.11 -6.49 -5.08
N LEU A 112 10.11 -5.78 -4.54
CA LEU A 112 10.26 -4.37 -4.18
C LEU A 112 11.18 -4.24 -2.97
N THR A 113 11.79 -3.07 -2.83
CA THR A 113 12.65 -2.75 -1.69
C THR A 113 11.85 -1.93 -0.69
N ILE A 114 11.93 -2.28 0.59
CA ILE A 114 11.48 -1.43 1.69
C ILE A 114 12.61 -0.43 1.94
N HIS A 115 12.26 0.85 1.98
CA HIS A 115 13.18 1.95 2.21
C HIS A 115 12.93 2.54 3.60
N HIS A 116 14.00 3.03 4.22
CA HIS A 116 13.96 3.76 5.47
C HIS A 116 14.34 5.21 5.22
N SER A 117 13.69 6.14 5.91
CA SER A 117 14.00 7.57 5.86
C SER A 117 13.78 8.21 7.22
N ILE A 118 14.37 9.38 7.43
CA ILE A 118 14.17 10.17 8.65
C ILE A 118 13.60 11.52 8.25
N HIS A 119 12.35 11.76 8.62
CA HIS A 119 11.68 13.02 8.38
C HIS A 119 11.92 14.00 9.54
N HIS A 120 12.22 15.25 9.22
CA HIS A 120 12.48 16.33 10.19
C HIS A 120 13.55 15.96 11.24
N LYS A 121 14.54 15.12 10.87
CA LYS A 121 15.63 14.63 11.74
C LYS A 121 15.15 13.90 13.02
N LYS A 122 13.89 13.49 13.09
CA LYS A 122 13.29 12.93 14.30
C LYS A 122 12.38 11.72 14.06
N PHE A 123 11.64 11.71 12.96
CA PHE A 123 10.64 10.67 12.72
C PHE A 123 11.17 9.63 11.75
N GLU A 124 11.33 8.42 12.22
CA GLU A 124 11.69 7.28 11.38
C GLU A 124 10.48 6.81 10.59
N MET A 125 10.65 6.77 9.27
CA MET A 125 9.63 6.37 8.32
C MET A 125 10.12 5.16 7.51
N VAL A 126 9.16 4.36 7.05
CA VAL A 126 9.39 3.24 6.15
C VAL A 126 8.43 3.32 4.98
N PHE A 127 8.92 3.02 3.79
CA PHE A 127 8.08 3.11 2.60
C PHE A 127 8.43 2.09 1.53
N VAL A 128 7.42 1.77 0.73
CA VAL A 128 7.56 1.08 -0.55
C VAL A 128 7.15 2.04 -1.65
N SER A 129 8.03 2.20 -2.64
CA SER A 129 7.78 3.05 -3.80
C SER A 129 8.14 2.32 -5.08
N PHE A 130 7.27 2.42 -6.08
CA PHE A 130 7.53 1.85 -7.41
C PHE A 130 7.00 2.76 -8.52
N ARG A 131 7.54 2.55 -9.72
CA ARG A 131 7.09 3.26 -10.93
C ARG A 131 6.51 2.25 -11.91
N ASN A 132 5.23 2.47 -12.26
CA ASN A 132 4.55 1.73 -13.30
C ASN A 132 3.41 2.61 -13.85
N LYS A 133 3.53 2.99 -15.13
CA LYS A 133 2.57 3.93 -15.77
C LYS A 133 1.16 3.35 -15.87
N GLU A 134 1.06 2.06 -16.16
CA GLU A 134 -0.22 1.37 -16.30
C GLU A 134 -0.97 1.34 -14.95
N ILE A 135 -0.27 0.98 -13.86
CA ILE A 135 -0.86 0.97 -12.51
C ILE A 135 -1.22 2.37 -12.05
N ALA A 136 -0.33 3.36 -12.27
CA ALA A 136 -0.61 4.74 -11.87
C ALA A 136 -1.82 5.32 -12.62
N ASN A 137 -1.95 5.05 -13.92
CA ASN A 137 -3.11 5.46 -14.70
C ASN A 137 -4.39 4.76 -14.21
N TYR A 138 -4.34 3.46 -13.98
CA TYR A 138 -5.47 2.70 -13.45
C TYR A 138 -5.97 3.26 -12.11
N LEU A 139 -5.06 3.51 -11.17
CA LEU A 139 -5.39 4.12 -9.88
C LEU A 139 -5.97 5.54 -10.06
N TYR A 140 -5.46 6.30 -11.01
CA TYR A 140 -5.99 7.62 -11.34
C TYR A 140 -7.45 7.56 -11.82
N GLU A 141 -7.81 6.57 -12.64
CA GLU A 141 -9.18 6.30 -13.08
C GLU A 141 -10.10 5.89 -11.92
N LEU A 142 -9.56 5.21 -10.90
CA LEU A 142 -10.27 4.89 -9.67
C LEU A 142 -10.48 6.09 -8.72
N GLY A 143 -9.99 7.28 -9.08
CA GLY A 143 -10.19 8.50 -8.30
C GLY A 143 -8.94 9.00 -7.56
N PHE A 144 -7.82 8.30 -7.58
CA PHE A 144 -6.58 8.68 -6.91
C PHE A 144 -5.81 9.77 -7.68
N LYS A 145 -6.41 10.95 -7.81
CA LYS A 145 -5.83 12.11 -8.52
C LYS A 145 -4.84 12.87 -7.64
N GLU A 146 -4.06 13.77 -8.26
CA GLU A 146 -3.24 14.71 -7.52
C GLU A 146 -4.12 15.55 -6.57
N ASN A 147 -3.58 15.89 -5.40
CA ASN A 147 -4.31 16.61 -4.33
C ASN A 147 -5.55 15.85 -3.78
N LYS A 148 -5.54 14.51 -3.85
CA LYS A 148 -6.63 13.65 -3.38
C LYS A 148 -7.11 13.97 -1.96
N THR A 149 -6.24 14.51 -1.11
CA THR A 149 -6.56 14.85 0.28
C THR A 149 -7.87 15.61 0.43
N PHE A 150 -8.15 16.56 -0.48
CA PHE A 150 -9.35 17.41 -0.43
C PHE A 150 -10.47 16.99 -1.36
N SER A 151 -10.16 16.23 -2.41
CA SER A 151 -11.08 15.97 -3.53
C SER A 151 -11.30 14.49 -3.83
N PHE A 152 -10.72 13.59 -3.05
CA PHE A 152 -10.85 12.17 -3.31
C PHE A 152 -12.29 11.69 -3.20
N VAL A 153 -12.75 11.03 -4.25
CA VAL A 153 -14.02 10.31 -4.30
C VAL A 153 -13.75 8.96 -4.93
N PRO A 154 -14.05 7.84 -4.25
CA PRO A 154 -13.87 6.53 -4.82
C PRO A 154 -14.74 6.37 -6.09
N ASN A 155 -14.12 6.02 -7.22
CA ASN A 155 -14.82 5.65 -8.44
C ASN A 155 -14.94 4.12 -8.53
N PHE A 156 -15.36 3.50 -7.43
CA PHE A 156 -15.61 2.07 -7.28
C PHE A 156 -16.58 1.82 -6.12
N LYS A 157 -17.16 0.62 -6.07
CA LYS A 157 -18.06 0.23 -4.98
C LYS A 157 -17.28 0.02 -3.69
N ILE A 158 -17.60 0.77 -2.64
CA ILE A 158 -17.01 0.63 -1.30
C ILE A 158 -17.39 -0.75 -0.71
N THR A 159 -16.45 -1.37 -0.01
CA THR A 159 -16.61 -2.62 0.73
C THR A 159 -16.10 -2.45 2.16
N TRP A 160 -16.40 -3.41 3.05
CA TRP A 160 -15.87 -3.41 4.41
C TRP A 160 -14.34 -3.52 4.46
N ASP A 161 -13.73 -4.22 3.49
CA ASP A 161 -12.28 -4.30 3.37
C ASP A 161 -11.65 -2.96 3.03
N TYR A 162 -12.28 -2.20 2.12
CA TYR A 162 -11.86 -0.83 1.83
C TYR A 162 -11.94 0.06 3.08
N ILE A 163 -13.05 -0.01 3.83
CA ILE A 163 -13.23 0.75 5.08
C ILE A 163 -12.21 0.31 6.13
N ARG A 164 -11.86 -0.98 6.21
CA ARG A 164 -10.76 -1.45 7.07
C ARG A 164 -9.45 -0.73 6.74
N GLY A 165 -9.07 -0.68 5.45
CA GLY A 165 -7.85 0.01 5.03
C GLY A 165 -7.87 1.50 5.40
N VAL A 166 -8.97 2.20 5.15
CA VAL A 166 -9.15 3.61 5.53
C VAL A 166 -9.10 3.80 7.05
N PHE A 167 -9.80 2.95 7.80
CA PHE A 167 -9.80 3.00 9.26
C PHE A 167 -8.41 2.73 9.84
N GLU A 168 -7.66 1.82 9.27
CA GLU A 168 -6.29 1.53 9.72
C GLU A 168 -5.30 2.63 9.40
N GLY A 169 -5.48 3.40 8.30
CA GLY A 169 -4.74 4.62 8.01
C GLY A 169 -5.15 5.76 8.95
N ASP A 170 -6.28 6.38 8.66
CA ASP A 170 -6.75 7.62 9.29
C ASP A 170 -7.72 7.45 10.45
N GLY A 171 -8.08 6.21 10.79
CA GLY A 171 -9.05 5.96 11.86
C GLY A 171 -8.44 5.98 13.24
N TYR A 172 -9.30 6.27 14.19
CA TYR A 172 -8.97 6.31 15.60
C TYR A 172 -9.99 5.46 16.39
N LEU A 173 -9.53 4.70 17.38
CA LEU A 173 -10.32 3.81 18.19
C LEU A 173 -10.09 4.05 19.68
N ARG A 174 -11.15 4.36 20.39
CA ARG A 174 -11.24 4.37 21.85
C ARG A 174 -12.32 3.39 22.31
N ARG A 175 -12.42 3.22 23.62
CA ARG A 175 -13.43 2.33 24.23
C ARG A 175 -14.86 2.65 23.78
N ASN A 176 -15.18 3.95 23.62
CA ASN A 176 -16.53 4.44 23.34
C ASN A 176 -16.57 5.31 22.06
N GLU A 177 -15.59 5.16 21.17
CA GLU A 177 -15.54 5.97 19.97
C GLU A 177 -14.76 5.28 18.87
N VAL A 178 -15.35 5.21 17.68
CA VAL A 178 -14.66 4.99 16.41
C VAL A 178 -14.74 6.29 15.62
N ASN A 179 -13.61 6.74 15.11
CA ASN A 179 -13.53 7.95 14.32
C ASN A 179 -12.66 7.72 13.07
N ILE A 180 -13.06 8.28 11.93
CA ILE A 180 -12.25 8.40 10.72
C ILE A 180 -12.24 9.86 10.31
N THR A 181 -11.06 10.46 10.17
CA THR A 181 -10.91 11.87 9.85
C THR A 181 -10.35 12.03 8.43
N GLY A 182 -10.97 12.90 7.64
CA GLY A 182 -10.49 13.21 6.29
C GLY A 182 -10.85 14.64 5.88
N ALA A 183 -10.12 15.21 4.93
CA ALA A 183 -10.41 16.53 4.37
C ALA A 183 -11.36 16.47 3.16
N SER A 184 -11.51 15.31 2.51
CA SER A 184 -12.51 15.15 1.47
C SER A 184 -13.89 14.85 2.06
N LYS A 185 -14.80 15.82 1.95
CA LYS A 185 -16.20 15.67 2.40
C LYS A 185 -16.90 14.49 1.75
N LEU A 186 -16.81 14.39 0.43
CA LEU A 186 -17.48 13.36 -0.34
C LEU A 186 -16.97 11.95 0.00
N HIS A 187 -15.69 11.80 0.30
CA HIS A 187 -15.14 10.53 0.75
C HIS A 187 -15.72 10.10 2.10
N ILE A 188 -15.74 11.01 3.07
CA ILE A 188 -16.29 10.73 4.40
C ILE A 188 -17.81 10.48 4.33
N GLU A 189 -18.55 11.22 3.49
CA GLU A 189 -19.97 10.98 3.24
C GLU A 189 -20.21 9.61 2.62
N ALA A 190 -19.39 9.19 1.65
CA ALA A 190 -19.49 7.86 1.03
C ALA A 190 -19.29 6.74 2.05
N ILE A 191 -18.30 6.86 2.95
CA ILE A 191 -18.08 5.92 4.05
C ILE A 191 -19.29 5.89 4.99
N CYS A 192 -19.78 7.06 5.43
CA CYS A 192 -20.91 7.17 6.33
C CYS A 192 -22.19 6.54 5.73
N ASN A 193 -22.46 6.82 4.46
CA ASN A 193 -23.63 6.26 3.76
C ASN A 193 -23.54 4.74 3.63
N PHE A 194 -22.35 4.21 3.32
CA PHE A 194 -22.11 2.78 3.27
C PHE A 194 -22.36 2.13 4.64
N VAL A 195 -21.78 2.68 5.71
CA VAL A 195 -21.94 2.14 7.07
C VAL A 195 -23.41 2.18 7.51
N LYS A 196 -24.13 3.28 7.23
CA LYS A 196 -25.58 3.40 7.50
C LYS A 196 -26.41 2.37 6.75
N SER A 197 -26.02 1.98 5.55
CA SER A 197 -26.75 0.96 4.78
C SER A 197 -26.73 -0.43 5.42
N TYR A 198 -25.86 -0.65 6.39
CA TYR A 198 -25.80 -1.86 7.23
C TYR A 198 -26.49 -1.68 8.60
N GLY A 199 -27.26 -0.61 8.79
CA GLY A 199 -28.01 -0.35 10.01
C GLY A 199 -27.16 0.21 11.16
N ILE A 200 -25.90 0.59 10.92
CA ILE A 200 -25.03 1.18 11.94
C ILE A 200 -25.22 2.70 11.92
N HIS A 201 -25.62 3.26 13.05
CA HIS A 201 -25.76 4.71 13.18
C HIS A 201 -24.38 5.37 13.30
N CYS A 202 -24.12 6.35 12.44
CA CYS A 202 -22.91 7.15 12.46
C CYS A 202 -23.24 8.62 12.10
N THR A 203 -22.38 9.52 12.55
CA THR A 203 -22.51 10.95 12.31
C THR A 203 -21.27 11.52 11.61
N ILE A 204 -21.41 12.68 10.96
CA ILE A 204 -20.28 13.43 10.43
C ILE A 204 -20.23 14.76 11.17
N LYS A 205 -19.11 15.02 11.83
CA LYS A 205 -18.79 16.30 12.47
C LYS A 205 -17.74 17.04 11.66
N THR A 206 -17.78 18.36 11.68
CA THR A 206 -16.76 19.22 11.06
C THR A 206 -15.89 19.85 12.13
N LYS A 207 -14.58 19.94 11.82
CA LYS A 207 -13.60 20.63 12.66
C LYS A 207 -12.70 21.46 11.77
N THR A 208 -12.45 22.70 12.15
CA THR A 208 -11.47 23.56 11.49
C THR A 208 -10.11 23.42 12.20
N THR A 209 -9.07 23.13 11.43
CA THR A 209 -7.70 23.09 11.95
C THR A 209 -7.18 24.51 12.22
N PRO A 210 -6.09 24.68 13.01
CA PRO A 210 -5.51 26.02 13.25
C PRO A 210 -5.08 26.73 11.96
N CYS A 211 -4.78 26.02 10.89
CA CYS A 211 -4.44 26.59 9.58
C CYS A 211 -5.66 26.84 8.67
N GLY A 212 -6.89 26.75 9.21
CA GLY A 212 -8.12 27.05 8.48
C GLY A 212 -8.68 25.89 7.62
N THR A 213 -8.04 24.73 7.60
CA THR A 213 -8.53 23.57 6.83
C THR A 213 -9.74 22.93 7.52
N ILE A 214 -10.82 22.70 6.76
CA ILE A 214 -11.99 21.97 7.25
C ILE A 214 -11.72 20.48 7.16
N MET A 215 -11.88 19.78 8.28
CA MET A 215 -11.81 18.33 8.39
C MET A 215 -13.19 17.77 8.70
N TYR A 216 -13.48 16.60 8.14
CA TYR A 216 -14.73 15.87 8.33
C TYR A 216 -14.42 14.61 9.12
N ASN A 217 -15.14 14.44 10.23
CA ASN A 217 -14.97 13.30 11.14
C ASN A 217 -16.21 12.41 11.05
N PHE A 218 -16.06 11.22 10.48
CA PHE A 218 -16.99 10.13 10.68
C PHE A 218 -16.86 9.62 12.12
N GLU A 219 -17.96 9.43 12.83
CA GLU A 219 -17.97 9.05 14.24
C GLU A 219 -19.08 8.04 14.55
N ILE A 220 -18.71 6.99 15.30
CA ILE A 220 -19.61 6.05 15.96
C ILE A 220 -19.33 6.12 17.45
N SER A 221 -20.36 6.31 18.30
CA SER A 221 -20.23 6.51 19.75
C SER A 221 -21.02 5.50 20.60
N GLN A 222 -21.92 4.73 20.02
CA GLN A 222 -22.68 3.70 20.74
C GLN A 222 -21.93 2.38 20.74
N ARG A 223 -21.88 1.71 21.90
CA ARG A 223 -21.08 0.52 22.12
C ARG A 223 -21.44 -0.64 21.19
N GLU A 224 -22.70 -0.89 21.00
CA GLU A 224 -23.19 -1.97 20.12
C GLU A 224 -22.82 -1.70 18.67
N GLU A 225 -22.94 -0.47 18.22
CA GLU A 225 -22.59 -0.04 16.87
C GLU A 225 -21.06 -0.07 16.63
N ILE A 226 -20.26 0.30 17.64
CA ILE A 226 -18.80 0.14 17.60
C ILE A 226 -18.43 -1.33 17.42
N ASN A 227 -19.03 -2.23 18.21
CA ASN A 227 -18.79 -3.66 18.09
C ASN A 227 -19.21 -4.18 16.71
N GLN A 228 -20.38 -3.78 16.22
CA GLN A 228 -20.86 -4.18 14.90
C GLN A 228 -19.96 -3.65 13.77
N PHE A 229 -19.48 -2.42 13.87
CA PHE A 229 -18.52 -1.86 12.92
C PHE A 229 -17.20 -2.65 12.94
N LEU A 230 -16.63 -2.90 14.13
CA LEU A 230 -15.40 -3.66 14.27
C LEU A 230 -15.53 -5.11 13.78
N ASP A 231 -16.70 -5.72 14.01
CA ASP A 231 -16.98 -7.05 13.46
C ASP A 231 -16.97 -7.04 11.94
N ASN A 232 -17.63 -6.08 11.31
CA ASN A 232 -17.71 -6.00 9.86
C ASN A 232 -16.35 -5.76 9.20
N ILE A 233 -15.50 -4.89 9.79
CA ILE A 233 -14.18 -4.61 9.19
C ILE A 233 -13.14 -5.72 9.43
N TYR A 234 -13.29 -6.52 10.51
CA TYR A 234 -12.30 -7.54 10.88
C TYR A 234 -12.80 -8.98 10.75
N LYS A 235 -14.10 -9.19 10.46
CA LYS A 235 -14.63 -10.50 10.15
C LYS A 235 -13.96 -11.01 8.86
N ASP A 236 -13.43 -12.20 8.93
CA ASP A 236 -12.79 -12.87 7.78
C ASP A 236 -11.60 -12.10 7.17
N ALA A 237 -11.04 -11.12 7.91
CA ALA A 237 -9.91 -10.33 7.46
C ALA A 237 -8.60 -11.15 7.48
N ASN A 238 -8.02 -11.38 6.32
CA ASN A 238 -6.70 -12.04 6.19
C ASN A 238 -5.55 -11.04 6.35
N THR A 239 -5.76 -9.79 5.93
CA THR A 239 -4.78 -8.72 5.96
C THR A 239 -5.27 -7.57 6.82
N PHE A 240 -4.49 -7.17 7.81
CA PHE A 240 -4.81 -6.07 8.74
C PHE A 240 -3.53 -5.49 9.37
N MET A 241 -3.65 -4.28 9.93
CA MET A 241 -2.63 -3.65 10.77
C MET A 241 -2.66 -4.27 12.17
N ASN A 242 -1.57 -4.90 12.59
CA ASN A 242 -1.53 -5.63 13.85
C ASN A 242 -1.97 -4.78 15.05
N ARG A 243 -1.43 -3.58 15.19
CA ARG A 243 -1.71 -2.69 16.31
C ARG A 243 -3.21 -2.36 16.47
N LYS A 244 -3.89 -1.99 15.38
CA LYS A 244 -5.33 -1.63 15.44
C LYS A 244 -6.21 -2.87 15.61
N TYR A 245 -5.86 -3.98 14.98
CA TYR A 245 -6.59 -5.23 15.15
C TYR A 245 -6.59 -5.73 16.59
N TYR A 246 -5.44 -5.77 17.25
CA TYR A 246 -5.38 -6.22 18.65
C TYR A 246 -6.08 -5.25 19.60
N ASN A 247 -6.03 -3.93 19.34
CA ASN A 247 -6.80 -2.96 20.09
C ASN A 247 -8.32 -3.18 19.94
N ALA A 248 -8.80 -3.44 18.74
CA ALA A 248 -10.20 -3.74 18.48
C ALA A 248 -10.67 -4.98 19.25
N ARG A 249 -9.87 -6.05 19.22
CA ARG A 249 -10.15 -7.26 20.01
C ARG A 249 -10.18 -7.00 21.52
N ALA A 250 -9.23 -6.20 22.03
CA ALA A 250 -9.20 -5.86 23.46
C ALA A 250 -10.43 -5.05 23.89
N ILE A 251 -10.93 -4.13 23.07
CA ILE A 251 -12.15 -3.37 23.31
C ILE A 251 -13.36 -4.30 23.35
N ARG A 252 -13.50 -5.20 22.37
CA ARG A 252 -14.61 -6.16 22.31
C ARG A 252 -14.67 -7.07 23.53
N ASN A 253 -13.52 -7.56 23.97
CA ASN A 253 -13.40 -8.49 25.10
C ASN A 253 -13.44 -7.78 26.47
N GLY A 254 -13.62 -6.45 26.51
CA GLY A 254 -13.62 -5.68 27.75
C GLY A 254 -12.27 -5.59 28.46
N SER A 255 -11.20 -6.12 27.86
CA SER A 255 -9.83 -6.13 28.41
C SER A 255 -9.01 -4.90 28.03
N TRP A 256 -9.60 -3.96 27.29
CA TRP A 256 -8.91 -2.78 26.82
C TRP A 256 -8.56 -1.82 27.96
N LYS A 257 -7.28 -1.48 28.04
CA LYS A 257 -6.78 -0.40 28.88
C LYS A 257 -6.30 0.71 27.96
N ASP A 258 -6.67 1.96 28.22
CA ASP A 258 -6.23 3.12 27.42
C ASP A 258 -4.69 3.14 27.44
N PRO A 259 -4.00 2.88 26.35
CA PRO A 259 -2.55 2.87 26.37
C PRO A 259 -2.09 4.31 26.56
N LYS A 260 -1.35 4.57 27.62
CA LYS A 260 -0.60 5.82 27.74
C LYS A 260 0.31 5.94 26.51
N PHE A 261 0.34 7.12 25.92
CA PHE A 261 1.16 7.42 24.75
C PHE A 261 2.61 6.94 25.01
N GLY A 262 3.05 5.87 24.35
CA GLY A 262 4.40 5.27 24.50
C GLY A 262 4.45 3.77 24.82
N GLU A 263 3.40 3.16 25.38
CA GLU A 263 3.44 1.73 25.75
C GLU A 263 3.04 0.75 24.61
N LEU A 264 2.60 1.25 23.47
CA LEU A 264 2.11 0.42 22.37
C LEU A 264 3.23 -0.28 21.57
N ALA A 265 4.47 0.20 21.67
CA ALA A 265 5.60 -0.37 20.93
C ALA A 265 6.14 -1.68 21.53
N SER A 266 5.85 -1.99 22.82
CA SER A 266 6.41 -3.14 23.52
C SER A 266 5.52 -4.40 23.53
N ARG A 267 4.35 -4.39 22.86
CA ARG A 267 3.38 -5.51 22.88
C ARG A 267 3.23 -6.24 21.55
N ILE A 268 4.20 -6.16 20.66
CA ILE A 268 4.25 -7.04 19.50
C ILE A 268 4.86 -8.36 19.99
N PRO A 269 4.13 -9.50 19.97
CA PRO A 269 4.76 -10.78 20.19
C PRO A 269 5.80 -10.96 19.06
N SER A 270 7.08 -11.10 19.41
CA SER A 270 8.05 -11.66 18.52
C SER A 270 7.47 -12.96 17.95
N GLN A 271 7.51 -13.11 16.62
CA GLN A 271 7.03 -14.32 15.94
C GLN A 271 7.54 -15.54 16.70
N ALA A 272 6.60 -16.40 17.11
CA ALA A 272 6.94 -17.69 17.68
C ALA A 272 7.75 -18.44 16.62
N SER A 273 9.02 -18.67 16.93
CA SER A 273 9.85 -19.65 16.24
C SER A 273 9.09 -20.98 16.23
N SER A 274 8.75 -21.44 15.05
CA SER A 274 8.26 -22.80 14.82
C SER A 274 9.40 -23.75 15.17
N GLU A 275 9.40 -24.25 16.38
CA GLU A 275 10.13 -25.49 16.73
C GLU A 275 9.30 -26.66 16.17
N GLU A 276 9.60 -27.09 14.96
CA GLU A 276 9.24 -28.44 14.52
C GLU A 276 10.16 -29.42 15.27
N GLY A 277 9.58 -30.06 16.25
CA GLY A 277 10.19 -31.23 16.90
C GLY A 277 10.26 -32.40 15.90
N VAL A 278 11.47 -32.65 15.41
CA VAL A 278 11.79 -33.94 14.78
C VAL A 278 11.79 -35.01 15.85
N THR A 279 10.78 -35.83 15.89
CA THR A 279 10.78 -37.09 16.65
C THR A 279 11.19 -38.20 15.70
N THR A 280 12.42 -38.64 15.88
CA THR A 280 12.94 -39.93 15.36
C THR A 280 12.27 -41.09 16.07
N LEU A 281 11.68 -41.98 15.34
CA LEU A 281 11.71 -43.43 15.55
C LEU A 281 11.55 -44.11 14.18
#